data_56d9e02c65569de4b36350e84bee906e
#
_entry.id   56d9e02c65569de4b36350e84bee906e
#
_cell.length_a   1.000
_cell.length_b   1.000
_cell.length_c   1.000
_cell.angle_alpha   90.00
_cell.angle_beta   90.00
_cell.angle_gamma   90.00
#
_symmetry.space_group_name_H-M   'P 1'
#
loop_
_entity.id
_entity.type
_entity.pdbx_description
1 polymer ?
#
loop_
_entity_poly.entity_id
_entity_poly.type
_entity_poly.pdbx_seq_one_letter_code
_entity_poly.pdbx_strand_id
1 'polypeptide(L)'
;KGVEPEKSFKIMEAVRKGTVAKKKIDPKLWEAWKEDMLAHDVPQWYLESCQKIEYMFPKAHAAAYVMMAWRIAYCKIHYPLAYYGAFFSIRAKAFSYEQMCQGQAHMEAIMKEYKRRMDAVSNKEPGAQPLSNKEELAYGDMRVVQEMYARGFQFEPIDIFRAKSRSFQIVGD
;
A
#
# COMPACT_ATOMS: atom_id res chain seq x y z
N LYS A 1 2.27 -31.23 -19.63
CA LYS A 1 1.72 -32.53 -19.24
C LYS A 1 0.47 -32.99 -20.04
N GLY A 2 -0.05 -32.16 -20.95
CA GLY A 2 -1.16 -32.51 -21.82
C GLY A 2 -2.57 -32.23 -21.24
N VAL A 3 -2.68 -31.62 -20.08
CA VAL A 3 -3.96 -31.09 -19.58
C VAL A 3 -4.49 -30.06 -20.56
N GLU A 4 -5.79 -30.09 -20.81
CA GLU A 4 -6.45 -29.16 -21.75
C GLU A 4 -6.09 -27.70 -21.44
N PRO A 5 -5.72 -26.87 -22.44
CA PRO A 5 -5.25 -25.50 -22.23
C PRO A 5 -6.21 -24.60 -21.48
N GLU A 6 -7.51 -24.65 -21.80
CA GLU A 6 -8.52 -23.83 -21.09
C GLU A 6 -8.65 -24.22 -19.62
N LYS A 7 -8.63 -25.54 -19.34
CA LYS A 7 -8.65 -26.06 -17.98
C LYS A 7 -7.39 -25.66 -17.22
N SER A 8 -6.23 -25.81 -17.83
CA SER A 8 -4.95 -25.40 -17.26
C SER A 8 -4.94 -23.91 -16.89
N PHE A 9 -5.52 -23.07 -17.74
CA PHE A 9 -5.66 -21.64 -17.45
C PHE A 9 -6.58 -21.38 -16.25
N LYS A 10 -7.73 -22.06 -16.16
CA LYS A 10 -8.67 -21.95 -15.03
C LYS A 10 -8.02 -22.40 -13.73
N ILE A 11 -7.26 -23.50 -13.74
CA ILE A 11 -6.51 -23.99 -12.58
C ILE A 11 -5.47 -22.95 -12.16
N MET A 12 -4.66 -22.46 -13.10
CA MET A 12 -3.65 -21.44 -12.83
C MET A 12 -4.26 -20.19 -12.21
N GLU A 13 -5.36 -19.68 -12.75
CA GLU A 13 -6.04 -18.51 -12.22
C GLU A 13 -6.60 -18.72 -10.80
N ALA A 14 -7.18 -19.90 -10.54
CA ALA A 14 -7.69 -20.23 -9.22
C ALA A 14 -6.57 -20.33 -8.18
N VAL A 15 -5.46 -20.98 -8.54
CA VAL A 15 -4.26 -21.06 -7.67
C VAL A 15 -3.65 -19.68 -7.46
N ARG A 16 -3.42 -18.91 -8.54
CA ARG A 16 -2.83 -17.59 -8.48
C ARG A 16 -3.60 -16.63 -7.55
N LYS A 17 -4.92 -16.66 -7.62
CA LYS A 17 -5.81 -15.84 -6.77
C LYS A 17 -5.99 -16.40 -5.36
N GLY A 18 -5.47 -17.58 -5.09
CA GLY A 18 -5.59 -18.26 -3.80
C GLY A 18 -7.00 -18.74 -3.47
N THR A 19 -7.87 -18.92 -4.47
CA THR A 19 -9.22 -19.41 -4.23
C THR A 19 -9.22 -20.88 -3.78
N VAL A 20 -8.21 -21.64 -4.19
CA VAL A 20 -7.97 -23.04 -3.75
C VAL A 20 -7.54 -23.04 -2.29
N ALA A 21 -6.49 -22.29 -1.92
CA ALA A 21 -5.98 -22.22 -0.55
C ALA A 21 -7.01 -21.70 0.45
N LYS A 22 -7.78 -20.69 0.05
CA LYS A 22 -8.83 -20.07 0.87
C LYS A 22 -10.16 -20.84 0.87
N LYS A 23 -10.20 -22.03 0.25
CA LYS A 23 -11.39 -22.89 0.14
C LYS A 23 -12.63 -22.16 -0.43
N LYS A 24 -12.40 -21.24 -1.37
CA LYS A 24 -13.45 -20.48 -2.05
C LYS A 24 -13.87 -21.08 -3.40
N ILE A 25 -13.20 -22.14 -3.84
CA ILE A 25 -13.56 -22.94 -5.01
C ILE A 25 -14.54 -24.03 -4.60
N ASP A 26 -15.41 -24.45 -5.51
CA ASP A 26 -16.25 -25.63 -5.31
C ASP A 26 -15.36 -26.87 -5.05
N PRO A 27 -15.52 -27.56 -3.91
CA PRO A 27 -14.72 -28.74 -3.59
C PRO A 27 -14.78 -29.81 -4.66
N LYS A 28 -15.95 -30.07 -5.27
CA LYS A 28 -16.11 -31.06 -6.34
C LYS A 28 -15.32 -30.70 -7.58
N LEU A 29 -15.31 -29.43 -7.94
CA LEU A 29 -14.53 -28.93 -9.07
C LEU A 29 -13.03 -29.09 -8.82
N TRP A 30 -12.57 -28.79 -7.59
CA TRP A 30 -11.17 -28.92 -7.25
C TRP A 30 -10.72 -30.39 -7.26
N GLU A 31 -11.55 -31.32 -6.74
CA GLU A 31 -11.24 -32.74 -6.80
C GLU A 31 -11.14 -33.24 -8.25
N ALA A 32 -12.09 -32.88 -9.12
CA ALA A 32 -12.04 -33.25 -10.54
C ALA A 32 -10.78 -32.69 -11.25
N TRP A 33 -10.32 -31.49 -10.88
CA TRP A 33 -9.07 -30.95 -11.42
C TRP A 33 -7.84 -31.70 -10.90
N LYS A 34 -7.83 -32.12 -9.63
CA LYS A 34 -6.74 -32.94 -9.08
C LYS A 34 -6.64 -34.29 -9.77
N GLU A 35 -7.76 -34.95 -9.94
CA GLU A 35 -7.81 -36.25 -10.64
C GLU A 35 -7.27 -36.13 -12.07
N ASP A 36 -7.68 -35.11 -12.80
CA ASP A 36 -7.24 -34.89 -14.17
C ASP A 36 -5.73 -34.57 -14.22
N MET A 37 -5.23 -33.70 -13.31
CA MET A 37 -3.80 -33.41 -13.21
C MET A 37 -2.97 -34.63 -12.89
N LEU A 38 -3.42 -35.49 -11.98
CA LEU A 38 -2.74 -36.78 -11.64
C LEU A 38 -2.72 -37.71 -12.81
N ALA A 39 -3.84 -37.83 -13.58
CA ALA A 39 -3.91 -38.62 -14.79
C ALA A 39 -2.93 -38.16 -15.89
N HIS A 40 -2.49 -36.91 -15.82
CA HIS A 40 -1.50 -36.33 -16.71
C HIS A 40 -0.08 -36.21 -16.09
N ASP A 41 0.24 -37.10 -15.14
CA ASP A 41 1.56 -37.15 -14.48
C ASP A 41 1.98 -35.85 -13.77
N VAL A 42 1.04 -35.06 -13.28
CA VAL A 42 1.38 -33.91 -12.40
C VAL A 42 1.64 -34.49 -11.02
N PRO A 43 2.82 -34.24 -10.42
CA PRO A 43 3.20 -34.89 -9.17
C PRO A 43 2.36 -34.36 -8.00
N GLN A 44 2.10 -35.24 -7.03
CA GLN A 44 1.30 -34.94 -5.84
C GLN A 44 1.79 -33.71 -5.06
N TRP A 45 3.10 -33.59 -4.89
CA TRP A 45 3.68 -32.41 -4.19
C TRP A 45 3.30 -31.07 -4.84
N TYR A 46 3.11 -31.03 -6.17
CA TYR A 46 2.68 -29.82 -6.87
C TYR A 46 1.24 -29.45 -6.50
N LEU A 47 0.34 -30.42 -6.43
CA LEU A 47 -1.05 -30.23 -6.00
C LEU A 47 -1.11 -29.70 -4.57
N GLU A 48 -0.29 -30.26 -3.68
CA GLU A 48 -0.17 -29.77 -2.30
C GLU A 48 0.37 -28.36 -2.22
N SER A 49 1.33 -28.00 -3.09
CA SER A 49 1.83 -26.63 -3.23
C SER A 49 0.71 -25.67 -3.66
N CYS A 50 -0.10 -26.06 -4.66
CA CYS A 50 -1.22 -25.24 -5.12
C CYS A 50 -2.22 -24.92 -4.00
N GLN A 51 -2.41 -25.79 -3.05
CA GLN A 51 -3.29 -25.62 -1.89
C GLN A 51 -2.73 -24.65 -0.81
N LYS A 52 -1.44 -24.33 -0.89
CA LYS A 52 -0.76 -23.42 0.05
C LYS A 52 -0.61 -22.00 -0.49
N ILE A 53 -0.79 -21.81 -1.80
CA ILE A 53 -0.62 -20.50 -2.44
C ILE A 53 -1.84 -19.62 -2.19
N GLU A 54 -1.67 -18.61 -1.37
CA GLU A 54 -2.73 -17.64 -1.07
C GLU A 54 -2.84 -16.52 -2.12
N TYR A 55 -1.71 -16.13 -2.71
CA TYR A 55 -1.63 -15.19 -3.83
C TYR A 55 -0.26 -15.28 -4.52
N MET A 56 -0.26 -15.31 -5.83
CA MET A 56 0.98 -15.44 -6.60
C MET A 56 1.09 -14.34 -7.66
N PHE A 57 2.25 -13.68 -7.67
CA PHE A 57 2.63 -12.74 -8.71
C PHE A 57 3.77 -13.26 -9.57
N PRO A 58 3.84 -12.89 -10.85
CA PRO A 58 5.01 -13.17 -11.67
C PRO A 58 6.28 -12.55 -11.08
N LYS A 59 7.42 -13.25 -11.20
CA LYS A 59 8.71 -12.75 -10.74
C LYS A 59 9.06 -11.39 -11.37
N ALA A 60 8.79 -11.22 -12.66
CA ALA A 60 9.02 -9.97 -13.39
C ALA A 60 8.23 -8.79 -12.79
N HIS A 61 6.98 -9.02 -12.35
CA HIS A 61 6.17 -8.02 -11.65
C HIS A 61 6.84 -7.57 -10.34
N ALA A 62 7.24 -8.53 -9.51
CA ALA A 62 7.94 -8.24 -8.26
C ALA A 62 9.25 -7.46 -8.51
N ALA A 63 10.05 -7.87 -9.50
CA ALA A 63 11.27 -7.18 -9.87
C ALA A 63 11.01 -5.74 -10.33
N ALA A 64 10.00 -5.51 -11.16
CA ALA A 64 9.63 -4.18 -11.62
C ALA A 64 9.24 -3.26 -10.45
N TYR A 65 8.41 -3.74 -9.51
CA TYR A 65 8.02 -2.97 -8.33
C TYR A 65 9.21 -2.66 -7.42
N VAL A 66 10.10 -3.62 -7.18
CA VAL A 66 11.31 -3.38 -6.38
C VAL A 66 12.22 -2.36 -7.05
N MET A 67 12.42 -2.43 -8.36
CA MET A 67 13.21 -1.43 -9.10
C MET A 67 12.60 -0.02 -8.99
N MET A 68 11.27 0.11 -9.08
CA MET A 68 10.58 1.39 -8.88
C MET A 68 10.76 1.90 -7.45
N ALA A 69 10.60 1.04 -6.45
CA ALA A 69 10.80 1.39 -5.05
C ALA A 69 12.23 1.89 -4.79
N TRP A 70 13.23 1.25 -5.36
CA TRP A 70 14.64 1.66 -5.25
C TRP A 70 14.90 3.04 -5.87
N ARG A 71 14.34 3.31 -7.04
CA ARG A 71 14.45 4.63 -7.69
C ARG A 71 13.84 5.73 -6.82
N ILE A 72 12.66 5.49 -6.25
CA ILE A 72 12.01 6.45 -5.34
C ILE A 72 12.84 6.62 -4.06
N ALA A 73 13.37 5.54 -3.48
CA ALA A 73 14.24 5.60 -2.31
C ALA A 73 15.52 6.41 -2.60
N TYR A 74 16.14 6.23 -3.76
CA TYR A 74 17.28 7.02 -4.19
C TYR A 74 16.95 8.53 -4.23
N CYS A 75 15.84 8.90 -4.87
CA CYS A 75 15.38 10.29 -4.90
C CYS A 75 15.14 10.85 -3.49
N LYS A 76 14.51 10.05 -2.63
CA LYS A 76 14.22 10.44 -1.25
C LYS A 76 15.47 10.69 -0.41
N ILE A 77 16.56 9.97 -0.68
CA ILE A 77 17.83 10.10 0.04
C ILE A 77 18.65 11.28 -0.53
N HIS A 78 18.82 11.33 -1.84
CA HIS A 78 19.74 12.27 -2.49
C HIS A 78 19.08 13.60 -2.89
N TYR A 79 17.76 13.63 -3.06
CA TYR A 79 16.98 14.81 -3.46
C TYR A 79 15.72 14.96 -2.59
N PRO A 80 15.87 15.03 -1.25
CA PRO A 80 14.72 14.95 -0.32
C PRO A 80 13.69 16.06 -0.55
N LEU A 81 14.10 17.30 -0.76
CA LEU A 81 13.16 18.40 -1.00
C LEU A 81 12.36 18.20 -2.29
N ALA A 82 13.00 17.71 -3.36
CA ALA A 82 12.30 17.39 -4.60
C ALA A 82 11.32 16.21 -4.41
N TYR A 83 11.71 15.20 -3.62
CA TYR A 83 10.83 14.10 -3.26
C TYR A 83 9.58 14.57 -2.51
N TYR A 84 9.76 15.37 -1.44
CA TYR A 84 8.63 15.87 -0.65
C TYR A 84 7.77 16.84 -1.45
N GLY A 85 8.38 17.76 -2.21
CA GLY A 85 7.64 18.67 -3.09
C GLY A 85 6.77 17.93 -4.12
N ALA A 86 7.30 16.89 -4.75
CA ALA A 86 6.54 16.04 -5.66
C ALA A 86 5.44 15.24 -4.94
N PHE A 87 5.72 14.69 -3.75
CA PHE A 87 4.74 13.95 -2.97
C PHE A 87 3.55 14.84 -2.61
N PHE A 88 3.78 15.99 -2.02
CA PHE A 88 2.70 16.90 -1.59
C PHE A 88 1.95 17.53 -2.77
N SER A 89 2.61 17.71 -3.93
CA SER A 89 1.95 18.26 -5.13
C SER A 89 1.06 17.23 -5.86
N ILE A 90 1.40 15.92 -5.80
CA ILE A 90 0.82 14.93 -6.70
C ILE A 90 0.17 13.78 -5.94
N ARG A 91 0.75 13.33 -4.83
CA ARG A 91 0.35 12.09 -4.14
C ARG A 91 -0.46 12.31 -2.88
N ALA A 92 -0.26 13.41 -2.17
CA ALA A 92 -1.03 13.74 -0.97
C ALA A 92 -2.52 13.80 -1.30
N LYS A 93 -3.35 13.17 -0.47
CA LYS A 93 -4.79 13.01 -0.72
C LYS A 93 -5.65 13.90 0.16
N ALA A 94 -5.13 14.30 1.32
CA ALA A 94 -5.83 15.12 2.30
C ALA A 94 -4.87 16.07 3.03
N PHE A 95 -3.95 16.68 2.28
CA PHE A 95 -3.05 17.68 2.83
C PHE A 95 -3.84 18.84 3.45
N SER A 96 -3.48 19.21 4.68
CA SER A 96 -4.08 20.34 5.40
C SER A 96 -2.98 21.26 5.92
N TYR A 97 -2.98 22.50 5.47
CA TYR A 97 -2.05 23.52 5.96
C TYR A 97 -2.17 23.71 7.48
N GLU A 98 -3.40 23.81 7.98
CA GLU A 98 -3.69 24.02 9.40
C GLU A 98 -3.15 22.89 10.29
N GLN A 99 -3.23 21.64 9.82
CA GLN A 99 -2.82 20.48 10.60
C GLN A 99 -1.34 20.16 10.44
N MET A 100 -0.74 20.43 9.28
CA MET A 100 0.58 19.92 8.91
C MET A 100 1.68 20.97 8.86
N CYS A 101 1.33 22.25 8.68
CA CYS A 101 2.32 23.31 8.48
C CYS A 101 2.55 24.21 9.71
N GLN A 102 1.88 23.94 10.83
CA GLN A 102 2.02 24.73 12.06
C GLN A 102 3.08 24.15 13.03
N GLY A 103 4.00 23.39 12.52
CA GLY A 103 5.10 22.81 13.27
C GLY A 103 4.85 21.36 13.72
N GLN A 104 5.96 20.69 13.99
CA GLN A 104 5.97 19.26 14.32
C GLN A 104 5.12 18.91 15.54
N ALA A 105 5.26 19.67 16.63
CA ALA A 105 4.56 19.39 17.88
C ALA A 105 3.03 19.47 17.73
N HIS A 106 2.53 20.46 16.97
CA HIS A 106 1.11 20.62 16.70
C HIS A 106 0.57 19.42 15.92
N MET A 107 1.24 19.02 14.85
CA MET A 107 0.85 17.89 14.03
C MET A 107 0.88 16.57 14.81
N GLU A 108 1.92 16.34 15.60
CA GLU A 108 2.06 15.11 16.41
C GLU A 108 0.96 14.98 17.47
N ALA A 109 0.48 16.10 18.02
CA ALA A 109 -0.67 16.07 18.93
C ALA A 109 -1.94 15.56 18.23
N ILE A 110 -2.20 16.02 17.00
CA ILE A 110 -3.32 15.54 16.17
C ILE A 110 -3.14 14.07 15.81
N MET A 111 -1.93 13.66 15.40
CA MET A 111 -1.63 12.27 15.09
C MET A 111 -1.86 11.35 16.29
N LYS A 112 -1.49 11.79 17.49
CA LYS A 112 -1.71 11.03 18.74
C LYS A 112 -3.20 10.83 19.01
N GLU A 113 -4.02 11.86 18.80
CA GLU A 113 -5.47 11.75 18.95
C GLU A 113 -6.08 10.80 17.92
N TYR A 114 -5.67 10.90 16.65
CA TYR A 114 -6.14 9.98 15.61
C TYR A 114 -5.76 8.54 15.92
N LYS A 115 -4.52 8.31 16.38
CA LYS A 115 -4.06 6.98 16.77
C LYS A 115 -4.88 6.44 17.95
N ARG A 116 -5.14 7.25 18.98
CA ARG A 116 -5.96 6.87 20.13
C ARG A 116 -7.37 6.41 19.68
N ARG A 117 -7.99 7.13 18.75
CA ARG A 117 -9.31 6.77 18.20
C ARG A 117 -9.25 5.45 17.41
N MET A 118 -8.22 5.24 16.59
CA MET A 118 -8.03 3.98 15.87
C MET A 118 -7.83 2.80 16.81
N ASP A 119 -7.03 2.97 17.85
CA ASP A 119 -6.78 1.94 18.86
C ASP A 119 -8.07 1.60 19.63
N ALA A 120 -8.87 2.59 20.02
CA ALA A 120 -10.16 2.39 20.69
C ALA A 120 -11.14 1.58 19.82
N VAL A 121 -11.21 1.87 18.52
CA VAL A 121 -12.04 1.11 17.57
C VAL A 121 -11.52 -0.32 17.42
N SER A 122 -10.20 -0.50 17.31
CA SER A 122 -9.58 -1.82 17.20
C SER A 122 -9.83 -2.68 18.44
N ASN A 123 -9.81 -2.06 19.61
CA ASN A 123 -10.09 -2.71 20.90
C ASN A 123 -11.59 -2.88 21.19
N LYS A 124 -12.46 -2.43 20.28
CA LYS A 124 -13.93 -2.48 20.42
C LYS A 124 -14.43 -1.77 21.70
N GLU A 125 -13.82 -0.66 22.05
CA GLU A 125 -14.22 0.12 23.22
C GLU A 125 -15.64 0.71 23.04
N PRO A 126 -16.49 0.71 24.07
CA PRO A 126 -17.83 1.27 24.00
C PRO A 126 -17.78 2.77 23.63
N GLY A 127 -18.52 3.17 22.59
CA GLY A 127 -18.57 4.56 22.14
C GLY A 127 -17.39 5.00 21.27
N ALA A 128 -16.47 4.10 20.92
CA ALA A 128 -15.36 4.41 20.03
C ALA A 128 -15.87 4.88 18.66
N GLN A 129 -15.39 6.05 18.22
CA GLN A 129 -15.74 6.62 16.92
C GLN A 129 -14.58 6.39 15.94
N PRO A 130 -14.83 5.72 14.78
CA PRO A 130 -13.82 5.57 13.76
C PRO A 130 -13.42 6.93 13.17
N LEU A 131 -12.24 6.99 12.59
CA LEU A 131 -11.86 8.12 11.76
C LEU A 131 -12.75 8.18 10.52
N SER A 132 -13.07 9.38 10.07
CA SER A 132 -13.63 9.57 8.74
C SER A 132 -12.59 9.23 7.66
N ASN A 133 -13.05 8.93 6.45
CA ASN A 133 -12.15 8.65 5.32
C ASN A 133 -11.15 9.80 5.07
N LYS A 134 -11.57 11.06 5.26
CA LYS A 134 -10.69 12.23 5.14
C LYS A 134 -9.60 12.25 6.23
N GLU A 135 -9.97 11.94 7.48
CA GLU A 135 -9.01 11.86 8.60
C GLU A 135 -8.01 10.71 8.41
N GLU A 136 -8.43 9.55 7.91
CA GLU A 136 -7.53 8.43 7.59
C GLU A 136 -6.52 8.81 6.50
N LEU A 137 -6.98 9.48 5.44
CA LEU A 137 -6.11 9.98 4.38
C LEU A 137 -5.14 11.05 4.90
N ALA A 138 -5.62 11.98 5.73
CA ALA A 138 -4.78 13.01 6.36
C ALA A 138 -3.74 12.39 7.28
N TYR A 139 -4.10 11.38 8.06
CA TYR A 139 -3.14 10.65 8.90
C TYR A 139 -2.03 9.99 8.06
N GLY A 140 -2.38 9.44 6.90
CA GLY A 140 -1.41 8.90 5.95
C GLY A 140 -0.43 9.97 5.44
N ASP A 141 -0.92 11.15 5.08
CA ASP A 141 -0.09 12.28 4.64
C ASP A 141 0.76 12.83 5.80
N MET A 142 0.21 12.94 7.01
CA MET A 142 0.95 13.37 8.22
C MET A 142 2.16 12.50 8.54
N ARG A 143 2.12 11.21 8.27
CA ARG A 143 3.28 10.32 8.47
C ARG A 143 4.47 10.72 7.60
N VAL A 144 4.21 11.18 6.39
CA VAL A 144 5.26 11.69 5.48
C VAL A 144 5.77 13.04 5.95
N VAL A 145 4.89 13.92 6.44
CA VAL A 145 5.26 15.21 7.04
C VAL A 145 6.09 14.99 8.32
N GLN A 146 5.71 14.04 9.17
CA GLN A 146 6.46 13.71 10.37
C GLN A 146 7.90 13.28 10.04
N GLU A 147 8.05 12.42 9.04
CA GLU A 147 9.40 12.05 8.57
C GLU A 147 10.17 13.25 8.03
N MET A 148 9.51 14.13 7.27
CA MET A 148 10.12 15.35 6.73
C MET A 148 10.64 16.25 7.85
N TYR A 149 9.84 16.50 8.88
CA TYR A 149 10.26 17.26 10.07
C TYR A 149 11.42 16.59 10.83
N ALA A 150 11.33 15.27 11.04
CA ALA A 150 12.39 14.51 11.71
C ALA A 150 13.73 14.55 10.96
N ARG A 151 13.70 14.80 9.65
CA ARG A 151 14.90 15.00 8.82
C ARG A 151 15.36 16.45 8.76
N GLY A 152 14.73 17.36 9.52
CA GLY A 152 15.10 18.77 9.60
C GLY A 152 14.53 19.67 8.49
N PHE A 153 13.65 19.14 7.65
CA PHE A 153 12.94 19.95 6.65
C PHE A 153 11.64 20.49 7.23
N GLN A 154 11.20 21.64 6.77
CA GLN A 154 9.98 22.29 7.25
C GLN A 154 9.22 22.98 6.13
N PHE A 155 7.97 23.34 6.40
CA PHE A 155 7.20 24.18 5.51
C PHE A 155 7.47 25.65 5.84
N GLU A 156 7.66 26.46 4.80
CA GLU A 156 7.68 27.91 4.93
C GLU A 156 6.24 28.46 5.01
N PRO A 157 6.01 29.59 5.69
CA PRO A 157 4.73 30.28 5.66
C PRO A 157 4.30 30.62 4.23
N ILE A 158 3.00 30.58 3.97
CA ILE A 158 2.47 30.90 2.63
C ILE A 158 2.71 32.37 2.33
N ASP A 159 3.48 32.63 1.28
CA ASP A 159 3.67 33.96 0.68
C ASP A 159 2.90 34.01 -0.64
N ILE A 160 1.87 34.85 -0.70
CA ILE A 160 0.97 34.99 -1.85
C ILE A 160 1.68 35.45 -3.12
N PHE A 161 2.82 36.14 -3.00
CA PHE A 161 3.60 36.60 -4.15
C PHE A 161 4.56 35.57 -4.71
N ARG A 162 4.85 34.52 -3.94
CA ARG A 162 5.80 33.46 -4.30
C ARG A 162 5.13 32.10 -4.50
N ALA A 163 4.03 31.85 -3.80
CA ALA A 163 3.37 30.56 -3.81
C ALA A 163 2.73 30.26 -5.18
N LYS A 164 2.88 29.02 -5.65
CA LYS A 164 2.15 28.52 -6.82
C LYS A 164 0.81 27.93 -6.40
N SER A 165 -0.20 28.09 -7.25
CA SER A 165 -1.57 27.67 -6.96
C SER A 165 -1.77 26.15 -6.92
N ARG A 166 -0.86 25.36 -7.51
CA ARG A 166 -1.09 23.91 -7.72
C ARG A 166 0.09 23.00 -7.32
N SER A 167 1.21 23.57 -6.94
CA SER A 167 2.40 22.76 -6.63
C SER A 167 3.21 23.37 -5.50
N PHE A 168 3.77 22.50 -4.67
CA PHE A 168 4.79 22.89 -3.70
C PHE A 168 6.06 23.32 -4.42
N GLN A 169 6.74 24.26 -3.84
CA GLN A 169 8.03 24.77 -4.33
C GLN A 169 9.10 24.50 -3.28
N ILE A 170 10.31 24.31 -3.76
CA ILE A 170 11.49 24.29 -2.90
C ILE A 170 11.91 25.75 -2.70
N VAL A 171 12.10 26.16 -1.45
CA VAL A 171 12.54 27.49 -1.05
C VAL A 171 13.82 27.33 -0.24
N GLY A 172 14.81 28.12 -0.58
CA GLY A 172 16.16 28.00 0.01
C GLY A 172 17.11 27.23 -0.90
N ASP A 173 18.40 27.48 -0.73
CA ASP A 173 19.51 26.82 -1.45
C ASP A 173 19.78 25.41 -0.95
#